data_3305b5e01b6aa00d281950d64083430d
#
_entry.id   3305b5e01b6aa00d281950d64083430d
#
_cell.length_a   1.000
_cell.length_b   1.000
_cell.length_c   1.000
_cell.angle_alpha   90.00
_cell.angle_beta   90.00
_cell.angle_gamma   90.00
#
_symmetry.space_group_name_H-M   'P 1'
#
loop_
_entity.id
_entity.type
_entity.pdbx_description
1 polymer ?
#
loop_
_entity_poly.entity_id
_entity_poly.type
_entity_poly.pdbx_seq_one_letter_code
_entity_poly.pdbx_strand_id
1 'polypeptide(L)'
;MTEPRWDETPPSEETYERTFSFAGELRNVTEARLAAEDFLGALARAAPPGEDEYWDDILLVVTELAANVIQYAPGPFDLRMRRTFDGVHVTMRDTSTTRPEPRPFHPRTGGGGIGWHLVHTLCTQVSVVVHDEGKDIHVFLPW
;
A
#
# COMPACT_ATOMS: atom_id res chain seq x y z
N MET A 1 -16.66 27.53 -27.64
CA MET A 1 -16.85 26.97 -26.29
C MET A 1 -16.11 25.67 -26.18
N THR A 2 -15.31 25.54 -25.14
CA THR A 2 -14.57 24.32 -24.93
C THR A 2 -15.46 23.33 -24.18
N GLU A 3 -15.64 22.16 -24.74
CA GLU A 3 -16.39 21.13 -24.02
C GLU A 3 -15.60 20.69 -22.79
N PRO A 4 -16.30 20.34 -21.68
CA PRO A 4 -15.62 19.76 -20.55
C PRO A 4 -14.91 18.49 -21.00
N ARG A 5 -13.66 18.37 -20.64
CA ARG A 5 -12.91 17.17 -20.97
C ARG A 5 -13.22 16.12 -19.92
N TRP A 6 -13.91 15.09 -20.34
CA TRP A 6 -14.26 13.98 -19.46
C TRP A 6 -13.07 13.13 -19.08
N ASP A 7 -11.97 13.28 -19.82
CA ASP A 7 -10.71 12.63 -19.54
C ASP A 7 -9.80 13.45 -18.62
N GLU A 8 -10.20 14.70 -18.31
CA GLU A 8 -9.46 15.48 -17.33
C GLU A 8 -9.82 15.03 -15.93
N THR A 9 -8.82 14.46 -15.26
CA THR A 9 -8.93 14.19 -13.84
C THR A 9 -9.01 15.52 -13.10
N PRO A 10 -10.03 15.73 -12.25
CA PRO A 10 -10.06 16.93 -11.42
C PRO A 10 -8.76 17.09 -10.63
N PRO A 11 -8.25 18.31 -10.45
CA PRO A 11 -7.00 18.52 -9.71
C PRO A 11 -6.96 17.84 -8.34
N SER A 12 -8.12 17.69 -7.70
CA SER A 12 -8.24 16.99 -6.42
C SER A 12 -7.93 15.51 -6.52
N GLU A 13 -8.27 14.84 -7.63
CA GLU A 13 -7.97 13.41 -7.79
C GLU A 13 -6.49 13.19 -8.09
N GLU A 14 -5.87 14.03 -8.89
CA GLU A 14 -4.44 13.97 -9.14
C GLU A 14 -3.64 14.12 -7.84
N THR A 15 -4.11 14.96 -6.94
CA THR A 15 -3.49 15.17 -5.63
C THR A 15 -3.60 13.92 -4.76
N TYR A 16 -4.57 13.05 -5.01
CA TYR A 16 -4.88 11.90 -4.16
C TYR A 16 -4.47 10.57 -4.77
N GLU A 17 -3.61 10.60 -5.75
CA GLU A 17 -3.02 9.38 -6.30
C GLU A 17 -1.53 9.60 -6.54
N ARG A 18 -0.70 8.71 -6.01
CA ARG A 18 0.74 8.72 -6.23
C ARG A 18 1.30 7.33 -6.33
N THR A 19 2.34 7.19 -7.16
CA THR A 19 3.09 5.96 -7.31
C THR A 19 4.56 6.23 -6.98
N PHE A 20 5.14 5.34 -6.18
CA PHE A 20 6.54 5.41 -5.75
C PHE A 20 7.24 4.12 -6.16
N SER A 21 8.43 4.23 -6.73
CA SER A 21 9.20 3.08 -7.20
C SER A 21 10.47 2.92 -6.38
N PHE A 22 10.78 1.68 -6.03
CA PHE A 22 11.92 1.34 -5.17
C PHE A 22 12.74 0.21 -5.79
N ALA A 23 14.03 0.21 -5.48
CA ALA A 23 14.97 -0.77 -6.03
C ALA A 23 14.87 -2.16 -5.36
N GLY A 24 14.27 -2.25 -4.18
CA GLY A 24 14.16 -3.50 -3.44
C GLY A 24 15.24 -3.67 -2.37
N GLU A 25 15.80 -2.58 -1.89
CA GLU A 25 16.78 -2.59 -0.81
C GLU A 25 16.09 -2.52 0.56
N LEU A 26 16.75 -3.04 1.59
CA LEU A 26 16.20 -3.05 2.94
C LEU A 26 15.74 -1.66 3.42
N ARG A 27 16.50 -0.61 3.12
CA ARG A 27 16.14 0.78 3.47
C ARG A 27 14.84 1.25 2.83
N ASN A 28 14.43 0.58 1.75
CA ASN A 28 13.19 0.96 1.05
C ASN A 28 11.93 0.69 1.87
N VAL A 29 11.99 -0.15 2.91
CA VAL A 29 10.87 -0.32 3.84
C VAL A 29 10.55 1.00 4.54
N THR A 30 11.56 1.64 5.11
CA THR A 30 11.41 2.95 5.76
C THR A 30 11.01 4.03 4.74
N GLU A 31 11.63 4.02 3.56
CA GLU A 31 11.31 4.99 2.51
C GLU A 31 9.86 4.86 2.03
N ALA A 32 9.35 3.63 1.90
CA ALA A 32 7.95 3.40 1.55
C ALA A 32 7.00 3.94 2.62
N ARG A 33 7.33 3.74 3.88
CA ARG A 33 6.55 4.30 4.98
C ARG A 33 6.54 5.83 4.95
N LEU A 34 7.70 6.46 4.72
CA LEU A 34 7.80 7.92 4.62
C LEU A 34 7.01 8.45 3.42
N ALA A 35 7.05 7.76 2.28
CA ALA A 35 6.24 8.11 1.12
C ALA A 35 4.75 8.06 1.45
N ALA A 36 4.32 7.02 2.17
CA ALA A 36 2.94 6.90 2.62
C ALA A 36 2.56 8.04 3.59
N GLU A 37 3.45 8.42 4.50
CA GLU A 37 3.22 9.56 5.40
C GLU A 37 3.00 10.85 4.60
N ASP A 38 3.79 11.09 3.58
CA ASP A 38 3.64 12.27 2.72
C ASP A 38 2.29 12.26 1.99
N PHE A 39 1.90 11.12 1.46
CA PHE A 39 0.59 10.98 0.80
C PHE A 39 -0.54 11.26 1.78
N LEU A 40 -0.51 10.62 2.96
CA LEU A 40 -1.56 10.80 3.97
C LEU A 40 -1.58 12.22 4.52
N GLY A 41 -0.43 12.87 4.64
CA GLY A 41 -0.36 14.26 5.06
C GLY A 41 -1.06 15.20 4.09
N ALA A 42 -0.86 14.99 2.79
CA ALA A 42 -1.55 15.75 1.75
C ALA A 42 -3.06 15.46 1.77
N LEU A 43 -3.42 14.19 1.92
CA LEU A 43 -4.82 13.78 1.98
C LEU A 43 -5.54 14.38 3.20
N ALA A 44 -4.89 14.35 4.37
CA ALA A 44 -5.48 14.86 5.62
C ALA A 44 -5.78 16.34 5.56
N ARG A 45 -5.00 17.11 4.80
CA ARG A 45 -5.27 18.55 4.62
C ARG A 45 -6.57 18.82 3.88
N ALA A 46 -6.98 17.91 3.00
CA ALA A 46 -8.22 18.03 2.24
C ALA A 46 -9.36 17.25 2.88
N ALA A 47 -9.06 16.11 3.48
CA ALA A 47 -10.03 15.21 4.09
C ALA A 47 -9.39 14.51 5.30
N PRO A 48 -9.53 15.04 6.51
CA PRO A 48 -8.99 14.39 7.70
C PRO A 48 -9.58 12.98 7.88
N PRO A 49 -8.81 12.05 8.51
CA PRO A 49 -9.32 10.71 8.74
C PRO A 49 -10.51 10.72 9.71
N GLY A 50 -11.43 9.78 9.51
CA GLY A 50 -12.61 9.67 10.37
C GLY A 50 -12.30 9.15 11.76
N GLU A 51 -11.22 8.39 11.91
CA GLU A 51 -10.73 7.85 13.17
C GLU A 51 -9.22 8.06 13.26
N ASP A 52 -8.72 8.34 14.46
CA ASP A 52 -7.29 8.62 14.65
C ASP A 52 -6.41 7.41 14.28
N GLU A 53 -6.88 6.20 14.52
CA GLU A 53 -6.14 4.98 14.23
C GLU A 53 -5.96 4.69 12.74
N TYR A 54 -6.77 5.27 11.86
CA TYR A 54 -6.68 4.98 10.42
C TYR A 54 -5.34 5.38 9.83
N TRP A 55 -4.79 6.49 10.28
CA TRP A 55 -3.45 6.93 9.88
C TRP A 55 -2.39 5.87 10.18
N ASP A 56 -2.36 5.44 11.43
CA ASP A 56 -1.37 4.47 11.88
C ASP A 56 -1.57 3.10 11.23
N ASP A 57 -2.82 2.68 11.05
CA ASP A 57 -3.14 1.41 10.41
C ASP A 57 -2.64 1.35 8.97
N ILE A 58 -2.82 2.42 8.21
CA ILE A 58 -2.34 2.50 6.82
C ILE A 58 -0.82 2.44 6.78
N LEU A 59 -0.13 3.17 7.64
CA LEU A 59 1.33 3.14 7.71
C LEU A 59 1.84 1.76 8.08
N LEU A 60 1.18 1.09 9.02
CA LEU A 60 1.55 -0.26 9.41
C LEU A 60 1.40 -1.25 8.25
N VAL A 61 0.27 -1.18 7.53
CA VAL A 61 0.02 -2.04 6.38
C VAL A 61 1.06 -1.81 5.28
N VAL A 62 1.36 -0.55 4.94
CA VAL A 62 2.38 -0.23 3.94
C VAL A 62 3.75 -0.80 4.37
N THR A 63 4.10 -0.63 5.64
CA THR A 63 5.36 -1.15 6.17
C THR A 63 5.43 -2.67 6.05
N GLU A 64 4.36 -3.37 6.42
CA GLU A 64 4.30 -4.83 6.35
C GLU A 64 4.35 -5.34 4.91
N LEU A 65 3.64 -4.70 4.00
CA LEU A 65 3.68 -5.07 2.58
C LEU A 65 5.09 -4.87 2.00
N ALA A 66 5.74 -3.75 2.32
CA ALA A 66 7.11 -3.50 1.85
C ALA A 66 8.10 -4.49 2.46
N ALA A 67 7.99 -4.79 3.75
CA ALA A 67 8.83 -5.78 4.41
C ALA A 67 8.67 -7.17 3.79
N ASN A 68 7.45 -7.54 3.43
CA ASN A 68 7.19 -8.82 2.74
C ASN A 68 7.85 -8.88 1.37
N VAL A 69 7.87 -7.79 0.62
CA VAL A 69 8.59 -7.75 -0.66
C VAL A 69 10.07 -8.02 -0.44
N ILE A 70 10.70 -7.29 0.48
CA ILE A 70 12.13 -7.45 0.75
C ILE A 70 12.47 -8.88 1.16
N GLN A 71 11.62 -9.50 1.97
CA GLN A 71 11.89 -10.81 2.53
C GLN A 71 11.55 -11.97 1.59
N TYR A 72 10.43 -11.88 0.85
CA TYR A 72 9.87 -13.01 0.10
C TYR A 72 9.80 -12.81 -1.41
N ALA A 73 9.95 -11.57 -1.88
CA ALA A 73 9.87 -11.23 -3.29
C ALA A 73 10.96 -10.22 -3.65
N PRO A 74 12.24 -10.53 -3.36
CA PRO A 74 13.32 -9.55 -3.54
C PRO A 74 13.38 -9.06 -4.98
N GLY A 75 13.60 -7.77 -5.13
CA GLY A 75 13.66 -7.08 -6.40
C GLY A 75 12.90 -5.77 -6.36
N PRO A 76 12.86 -5.04 -7.48
CA PRO A 76 12.15 -3.77 -7.55
C PRO A 76 10.67 -3.92 -7.20
N PHE A 77 10.11 -2.90 -6.58
CA PHE A 77 8.68 -2.87 -6.28
C PHE A 77 8.13 -1.45 -6.37
N ASP A 78 6.84 -1.35 -6.60
CA ASP A 78 6.11 -0.09 -6.67
C ASP A 78 5.04 -0.05 -5.58
N LEU A 79 4.92 1.10 -4.95
CA LEU A 79 3.84 1.42 -4.03
C LEU A 79 2.95 2.46 -4.69
N ARG A 80 1.68 2.14 -4.86
CA ARG A 80 0.68 3.08 -5.36
C ARG A 80 -0.36 3.32 -4.27
N MET A 81 -0.66 4.58 -4.03
CA MET A 81 -1.68 4.97 -3.07
C MET A 81 -2.70 5.88 -3.74
N ARG A 82 -3.96 5.60 -3.50
CA ARG A 82 -5.07 6.33 -4.13
C ARG A 82 -6.21 6.49 -3.14
N ARG A 83 -6.77 7.69 -3.09
CA ARG A 83 -8.00 7.92 -2.35
C ARG A 83 -9.16 7.23 -3.06
N THR A 84 -10.02 6.56 -2.28
CA THR A 84 -11.29 6.02 -2.76
C THR A 84 -12.44 6.77 -2.11
N PHE A 85 -13.66 6.42 -2.46
CA PHE A 85 -14.85 7.06 -1.89
C PHE A 85 -14.87 7.02 -0.36
N ASP A 86 -14.48 5.89 0.22
CA ASP A 86 -14.58 5.63 1.65
C ASP A 86 -13.24 5.34 2.33
N GLY A 87 -12.14 5.49 1.62
CA GLY A 87 -10.85 5.16 2.22
C GLY A 87 -9.66 5.38 1.30
N VAL A 88 -8.66 4.52 1.48
CA VAL A 88 -7.42 4.53 0.72
C VAL A 88 -7.20 3.16 0.11
N HIS A 89 -6.88 3.14 -1.17
CA HIS A 89 -6.47 1.94 -1.90
C HIS A 89 -4.95 1.94 -2.01
N VAL A 90 -4.32 0.91 -1.47
CA VAL A 90 -2.88 0.71 -1.57
C VAL A 90 -2.62 -0.48 -2.48
N THR A 91 -1.76 -0.30 -3.48
CA THR A 91 -1.30 -1.38 -4.35
C THR A 91 0.20 -1.53 -4.18
N MET A 92 0.63 -2.76 -3.87
CA MET A 92 2.05 -3.12 -3.85
C MET A 92 2.32 -4.06 -5.01
N ARG A 93 3.14 -3.62 -5.97
CA ARG A 93 3.53 -4.42 -7.13
C ARG A 93 4.96 -4.91 -6.94
N ASP A 94 5.17 -6.21 -7.03
CA ASP A 94 6.50 -6.80 -6.99
C ASP A 94 6.73 -7.74 -8.19
N THR A 95 7.94 -8.29 -8.29
CA THR A 95 8.34 -9.12 -9.43
C THR A 95 8.16 -10.62 -9.19
N SER A 96 7.62 -11.03 -8.03
CA SER A 96 7.39 -12.44 -7.73
C SER A 96 6.01 -12.89 -8.18
N THR A 97 5.94 -14.03 -8.84
CA THR A 97 4.66 -14.64 -9.23
C THR A 97 4.10 -15.57 -8.16
N THR A 98 4.77 -15.68 -7.02
CA THR A 98 4.33 -16.50 -5.91
C THR A 98 3.37 -15.70 -5.02
N ARG A 99 2.19 -16.25 -4.78
CA ARG A 99 1.21 -15.61 -3.88
C ARG A 99 1.73 -15.60 -2.44
N PRO A 100 1.46 -14.52 -1.69
CA PRO A 100 1.79 -14.53 -0.27
C PRO A 100 0.95 -15.59 0.45
N GLU A 101 1.59 -16.28 1.39
CA GLU A 101 0.93 -17.30 2.22
C GLU A 101 1.05 -16.92 3.69
N PRO A 102 -0.01 -17.13 4.48
CA PRO A 102 0.09 -17.00 5.92
C PRO A 102 1.13 -17.99 6.44
N ARG A 103 2.07 -17.49 7.24
CA ARG A 103 3.11 -18.34 7.83
C ARG A 103 2.84 -18.50 9.32
N PRO A 104 3.21 -19.65 9.90
CA PRO A 104 3.11 -19.78 11.35
C PRO A 104 3.92 -18.69 12.05
N PHE A 105 3.36 -18.16 13.14
CA PHE A 105 4.06 -17.19 13.96
C PHE A 105 5.19 -17.88 14.74
N HIS A 106 6.42 -17.39 14.59
CA HIS A 106 7.59 -17.90 15.29
C HIS A 106 8.22 -16.79 16.14
N PRO A 107 7.91 -16.71 17.43
CA PRO A 107 8.45 -15.64 18.29
C PRO A 107 9.97 -15.56 18.29
N ARG A 108 10.65 -16.71 18.14
CA ARG A 108 12.12 -16.78 18.15
C ARG A 108 12.77 -16.19 16.89
N THR A 109 12.03 -16.14 15.78
CA THR A 109 12.56 -15.66 14.50
C THR A 109 12.03 -14.29 14.11
N GLY A 110 11.39 -13.59 15.05
CA GLY A 110 10.88 -12.25 14.79
C GLY A 110 9.49 -12.19 14.19
N GLY A 111 8.72 -13.24 14.31
CA GLY A 111 7.30 -13.17 14.00
C GLY A 111 6.96 -13.21 12.52
N GLY A 112 7.62 -14.05 11.72
CA GLY A 112 7.52 -14.11 10.26
C GLY A 112 6.14 -14.40 9.69
N GLY A 113 5.07 -14.50 10.28
CA GLY A 113 3.72 -14.67 9.72
C GLY A 113 2.73 -13.59 10.15
N ILE A 114 3.13 -12.79 11.13
CA ILE A 114 2.21 -11.86 11.78
C ILE A 114 1.85 -10.68 10.89
N GLY A 115 2.79 -10.23 10.04
CA GLY A 115 2.56 -9.09 9.16
C GLY A 115 1.44 -9.31 8.17
N TRP A 116 1.37 -10.51 7.55
CA TRP A 116 0.30 -10.83 6.61
C TRP A 116 -1.06 -10.93 7.32
N HIS A 117 -1.09 -11.48 8.53
CA HIS A 117 -2.30 -11.52 9.34
C HIS A 117 -2.77 -10.11 9.71
N LEU A 118 -1.85 -9.20 10.04
CA LEU A 118 -2.18 -7.81 10.31
C LEU A 118 -2.81 -7.14 9.10
N VAL A 119 -2.27 -7.37 7.91
CA VAL A 119 -2.85 -6.83 6.68
C VAL A 119 -4.31 -7.26 6.55
N HIS A 120 -4.60 -8.54 6.71
CA HIS A 120 -5.98 -9.04 6.64
C HIS A 120 -6.87 -8.50 7.75
N THR A 121 -6.32 -8.26 8.94
CA THR A 121 -7.08 -7.75 10.07
C THR A 121 -7.47 -6.28 9.90
N LEU A 122 -6.52 -5.46 9.41
CA LEU A 122 -6.72 -4.01 9.33
C LEU A 122 -7.41 -3.56 8.04
N CYS A 123 -7.32 -4.35 6.97
CA CYS A 123 -7.89 -3.97 5.69
C CYS A 123 -9.33 -4.46 5.55
N THR A 124 -10.17 -3.64 4.93
CA THR A 124 -11.56 -4.02 4.62
C THR A 124 -11.64 -5.01 3.48
N GLN A 125 -10.64 -4.98 2.59
CA GLN A 125 -10.55 -5.90 1.46
C GLN A 125 -9.09 -6.10 1.09
N VAL A 126 -8.73 -7.34 0.75
CA VAL A 126 -7.40 -7.72 0.27
C VAL A 126 -7.57 -8.62 -0.95
N SER A 127 -6.87 -8.31 -2.03
CA SER A 127 -6.83 -9.17 -3.20
C SER A 127 -5.42 -9.23 -3.78
N VAL A 128 -5.08 -10.36 -4.40
CA VAL A 128 -3.80 -10.60 -5.03
C VAL A 128 -4.04 -10.99 -6.48
N VAL A 129 -3.44 -10.23 -7.40
CA VAL A 129 -3.52 -10.52 -8.83
C VAL A 129 -2.13 -10.90 -9.31
N VAL A 130 -1.97 -12.16 -9.74
CA VAL A 130 -0.71 -12.66 -10.29
C VAL A 130 -0.75 -12.51 -11.81
N HIS A 131 0.32 -11.99 -12.37
CA HIS A 131 0.50 -11.87 -13.82
C HIS A 131 1.87 -12.43 -14.21
N ASP A 132 2.21 -12.37 -15.51
CA ASP A 132 3.42 -13.05 -16.03
C ASP A 132 4.71 -12.50 -15.44
N GLU A 133 4.73 -11.23 -15.05
CA GLU A 133 5.95 -10.54 -14.61
C GLU A 133 6.00 -10.28 -13.11
N GLY A 134 4.99 -10.72 -12.36
CA GLY A 134 4.94 -10.47 -10.93
C GLY A 134 3.54 -10.56 -10.37
N LYS A 135 3.27 -9.78 -9.33
CA LYS A 135 1.93 -9.71 -8.74
C LYS A 135 1.63 -8.33 -8.20
N ASP A 136 0.34 -8.04 -8.11
CA ASP A 136 -0.18 -6.84 -7.45
C ASP A 136 -0.98 -7.26 -6.22
N ILE A 137 -0.62 -6.73 -5.08
CA ILE A 137 -1.39 -6.88 -3.86
C ILE A 137 -2.20 -5.60 -3.68
N HIS A 138 -3.51 -5.74 -3.69
CA HIS A 138 -4.45 -4.63 -3.50
C HIS A 138 -5.06 -4.71 -2.12
N VAL A 139 -4.96 -3.63 -1.36
CA VAL A 139 -5.60 -3.54 -0.06
C VAL A 139 -6.39 -2.24 0.03
N PHE A 140 -7.50 -2.31 0.74
CA PHE A 140 -8.38 -1.16 0.96
C PHE A 140 -8.53 -0.95 2.45
N LEU A 141 -8.34 0.29 2.88
CA LEU A 141 -8.41 0.66 4.29
C LEU A 141 -9.32 1.88 4.46
N PRO A 142 -10.01 1.98 5.59
CA PRO A 142 -10.81 3.17 5.89
C PRO A 142 -9.94 4.41 6.13
N TRP A 143 -10.55 5.55 5.87
CA TRP A 143 -9.93 6.86 6.11
C TRP A 143 -10.87 7.89 6.73
#